data_e802a19f61a46b9e81a14a682c22d49c
#
_entry.id   e802a19f61a46b9e81a14a682c22d49c
#
_cell.length_a   1.000
_cell.length_b   1.000
_cell.length_c   1.000
_cell.angle_alpha   90.00
_cell.angle_beta   90.00
_cell.angle_gamma   90.00
#
_symmetry.space_group_name_H-M   'P 1'
#
loop_
_entity.id
_entity.type
_entity.pdbx_description
1 polymer ?
#
loop_
_entity_poly.entity_id
_entity_poly.type
_entity_poly.pdbx_seq_one_letter_code
_entity_poly.pdbx_strand_id
1 'polypeptide(L)'
;MVAVVTKELPIQARERDLGVTRLGKALRLSVWLVAMLPFAAVRLNAQDFNPSLTVGAGIQGSYSHTENTGTPGLDQFSLNHARLYFSGDVTKDISVMFNTDYNSANNTMQILDAVGQFHVSQKVNVWFGRFLPPSDRANLYGPFYANEWSVYTDGIQDGYPFVFQGRDNGAMYWGDFKAGSATVKVSAGAFDGGSATSSTSLIWASRVQIDFWDPENGYYLNGTYYGDKNLLALGGATEVQSGKTASTVDFLMERKVHGGGAFTIESEYARYNGLGGYDANYAKSQGAYGLASFLTPKAIGMGKFELLGKYAIAEFTDGVATGANPSYRQNTAEINVNYIIKQFDARVMSFYRDTRFNAVKGNTWQAGVGLQLQISKKIL
;
A
#
# COMPACT_ATOMS: atom_id res chain seq x y z
N MET A 1 6.99 67.97 -6.52
CA MET A 1 5.86 68.29 -5.61
C MET A 1 4.59 68.21 -6.45
N VAL A 2 4.03 67.02 -6.60
CA VAL A 2 2.70 66.83 -7.20
C VAL A 2 2.02 65.74 -6.35
N ALA A 3 0.96 66.13 -5.67
CA ALA A 3 0.14 65.25 -4.87
C ALA A 3 -0.84 64.50 -5.78
N VAL A 4 -0.88 63.16 -5.67
CA VAL A 4 -1.93 62.35 -6.25
C VAL A 4 -2.91 61.94 -5.16
N VAL A 5 -4.12 62.45 -5.27
CA VAL A 5 -5.26 62.12 -4.43
C VAL A 5 -5.86 60.82 -4.95
N THR A 6 -5.79 59.70 -4.21
CA THR A 6 -6.55 58.49 -4.48
C THR A 6 -7.87 58.51 -3.74
N LYS A 7 -8.93 58.47 -4.53
CA LYS A 7 -10.34 58.42 -4.11
C LYS A 7 -10.69 56.96 -3.80
N GLU A 8 -10.97 56.62 -2.56
CA GLU A 8 -11.54 55.31 -2.17
C GLU A 8 -13.03 55.26 -2.52
N LEU A 9 -13.40 54.18 -3.19
CA LEU A 9 -14.81 53.77 -3.41
C LEU A 9 -15.14 52.64 -2.45
N PRO A 10 -16.26 52.67 -1.73
CA PRO A 10 -16.66 51.57 -0.85
C PRO A 10 -17.27 50.41 -1.65
N ILE A 11 -16.65 49.24 -1.57
CA ILE A 11 -17.23 48.02 -2.09
C ILE A 11 -18.18 47.44 -1.03
N GLN A 12 -19.49 47.53 -1.29
CA GLN A 12 -20.49 46.76 -0.55
C GLN A 12 -20.29 45.24 -0.82
N ALA A 13 -19.74 44.52 0.14
CA ALA A 13 -19.77 43.08 0.16
C ALA A 13 -21.18 42.60 0.47
N ARG A 14 -21.79 41.95 -0.50
CA ARG A 14 -23.14 41.37 -0.41
C ARG A 14 -23.06 39.99 0.30
N GLU A 15 -23.67 39.93 1.47
CA GLU A 15 -23.89 38.73 2.26
C GLU A 15 -24.60 37.63 1.43
N ARG A 16 -23.86 36.63 0.99
CA ARG A 16 -24.38 35.34 0.49
C ARG A 16 -23.51 34.14 0.89
N ASP A 17 -23.06 34.11 2.14
CA ASP A 17 -22.15 32.99 2.55
C ASP A 17 -22.58 32.27 3.85
N LEU A 18 -23.83 32.39 4.26
CA LEU A 18 -24.33 31.75 5.50
C LEU A 18 -24.88 30.33 5.32
N GLY A 19 -25.06 29.85 4.10
CA GLY A 19 -25.62 28.53 3.83
C GLY A 19 -24.59 27.39 3.82
N VAL A 20 -23.41 27.65 3.25
CA VAL A 20 -22.39 26.62 3.01
C VAL A 20 -21.63 26.25 4.29
N THR A 21 -21.42 27.21 5.19
CA THR A 21 -20.70 26.96 6.46
C THR A 21 -21.52 26.15 7.48
N ARG A 22 -22.84 26.22 7.45
CA ARG A 22 -23.71 25.41 8.34
C ARG A 22 -23.83 23.96 7.89
N LEU A 23 -23.90 23.71 6.58
CA LEU A 23 -23.92 22.34 6.04
C LEU A 23 -22.59 21.62 6.29
N GLY A 24 -21.45 22.32 6.11
CA GLY A 24 -20.12 21.75 6.37
C GLY A 24 -19.88 21.42 7.86
N LYS A 25 -20.43 22.22 8.79
CA LYS A 25 -20.35 21.95 10.23
C LYS A 25 -21.27 20.79 10.64
N ALA A 26 -22.47 20.72 10.07
CA ALA A 26 -23.41 19.61 10.33
C ALA A 26 -22.88 18.27 9.78
N LEU A 27 -22.24 18.28 8.59
CA LEU A 27 -21.61 17.09 8.03
C LEU A 27 -20.40 16.62 8.87
N ARG A 28 -19.61 17.54 9.40
CA ARG A 28 -18.50 17.23 10.31
C ARG A 28 -18.97 16.64 11.64
N LEU A 29 -20.06 17.17 12.21
CA LEU A 29 -20.64 16.59 13.44
C LEU A 29 -21.29 15.22 13.21
N SER A 30 -21.90 14.97 12.05
CA SER A 30 -22.52 13.67 11.74
C SER A 30 -21.49 12.57 11.53
N VAL A 31 -20.30 12.88 11.01
CA VAL A 31 -19.19 11.89 10.89
C VAL A 31 -18.70 11.46 12.27
N TRP A 32 -18.59 12.38 13.24
CA TRP A 32 -18.22 12.03 14.63
C TRP A 32 -19.29 11.19 15.33
N LEU A 33 -20.58 11.46 15.09
CA LEU A 33 -21.67 10.66 15.64
C LEU A 33 -21.74 9.27 15.05
N VAL A 34 -21.47 9.09 13.76
CA VAL A 34 -21.42 7.78 13.10
C VAL A 34 -20.21 6.97 13.54
N ALA A 35 -19.08 7.61 13.82
CA ALA A 35 -17.90 6.93 14.37
C ALA A 35 -18.07 6.48 15.83
N MET A 36 -18.95 7.13 16.60
CA MET A 36 -19.22 6.80 18.01
C MET A 36 -20.37 5.79 18.19
N LEU A 37 -21.23 5.60 17.19
CA LEU A 37 -22.39 4.68 17.29
C LEU A 37 -22.01 3.19 17.53
N PRO A 38 -20.90 2.62 17.00
CA PRO A 38 -20.52 1.25 17.33
C PRO A 38 -20.11 1.07 18.78
N PHE A 39 -19.56 2.08 19.44
CA PHE A 39 -19.07 1.98 20.83
C PHE A 39 -20.20 1.92 21.88
N ALA A 40 -21.36 2.49 21.58
CA ALA A 40 -22.49 2.49 22.52
C ALA A 40 -23.25 1.15 22.57
N ALA A 41 -23.10 0.28 21.56
CA ALA A 41 -23.81 -1.00 21.47
C ALA A 41 -22.96 -2.21 21.92
N VAL A 42 -21.67 -2.04 22.18
CA VAL A 42 -20.76 -3.13 22.55
C VAL A 42 -20.56 -3.17 24.06
N ARG A 43 -21.10 -4.20 24.71
CA ARG A 43 -20.71 -4.54 26.09
C ARG A 43 -19.31 -5.13 26.06
N LEU A 44 -18.28 -4.29 26.22
CA LEU A 44 -16.90 -4.72 26.34
C LEU A 44 -16.70 -5.34 27.75
N ASN A 45 -16.70 -6.66 27.83
CA ASN A 45 -16.32 -7.37 29.05
C ASN A 45 -14.79 -7.44 29.13
N ALA A 46 -14.18 -6.44 29.76
CA ALA A 46 -12.71 -6.31 29.85
C ALA A 46 -12.11 -6.98 31.12
N GLN A 47 -12.93 -7.54 32.03
CA GLN A 47 -12.49 -7.83 33.39
C GLN A 47 -11.71 -9.14 33.59
N ASP A 48 -11.71 -10.10 32.64
CA ASP A 48 -11.05 -11.41 32.79
C ASP A 48 -10.18 -11.80 31.60
N PHE A 49 -9.56 -10.81 30.94
CA PHE A 49 -8.71 -11.06 29.77
C PHE A 49 -7.23 -10.94 30.13
N ASN A 50 -6.46 -11.97 29.80
CA ASN A 50 -4.99 -11.91 29.88
C ASN A 50 -4.47 -11.26 28.60
N PRO A 51 -3.82 -10.08 28.66
CA PRO A 51 -3.25 -9.42 27.49
C PRO A 51 -2.24 -10.33 26.78
N SER A 52 -2.19 -10.23 25.46
CA SER A 52 -1.17 -10.92 24.66
C SER A 52 -0.18 -9.92 24.05
N LEU A 53 1.05 -10.36 23.84
CA LEU A 53 2.08 -9.60 23.14
C LEU A 53 2.86 -10.50 22.21
N THR A 54 2.92 -10.12 20.95
CA THR A 54 3.78 -10.71 19.93
C THR A 54 4.83 -9.69 19.51
N VAL A 55 6.08 -10.13 19.48
CA VAL A 55 7.21 -9.30 19.01
C VAL A 55 7.86 -9.99 17.83
N GLY A 56 8.24 -9.21 16.83
CA GLY A 56 8.92 -9.71 15.65
C GLY A 56 9.93 -8.72 15.10
N ALA A 57 10.78 -9.22 14.23
CA ALA A 57 11.73 -8.43 13.46
C ALA A 57 11.88 -8.98 12.05
N GLY A 58 12.16 -8.12 11.10
CA GLY A 58 12.42 -8.49 9.72
C GLY A 58 13.50 -7.64 9.10
N ILE A 59 14.32 -8.24 8.25
CA ILE A 59 15.32 -7.54 7.44
C ILE A 59 15.19 -7.96 5.98
N GLN A 60 15.42 -7.00 5.09
CA GLN A 60 15.68 -7.24 3.68
C GLN A 60 16.96 -6.49 3.31
N GLY A 61 17.92 -7.21 2.74
CA GLY A 61 19.15 -6.64 2.21
C GLY A 61 19.45 -7.21 0.83
N SER A 62 20.14 -6.46 -0.01
CA SER A 62 20.48 -6.90 -1.35
C SER A 62 21.87 -6.46 -1.77
N TYR A 63 22.44 -7.19 -2.73
CA TYR A 63 23.48 -6.73 -3.63
C TYR A 63 22.89 -6.58 -5.02
N SER A 64 23.19 -5.49 -5.70
CA SER A 64 22.76 -5.29 -7.08
C SER A 64 23.81 -4.55 -7.89
N HIS A 65 23.84 -4.87 -9.18
CA HIS A 65 24.49 -4.10 -10.22
C HIS A 65 23.45 -3.38 -11.04
N THR A 66 23.62 -2.07 -11.24
CA THR A 66 22.71 -1.23 -12.03
C THR A 66 23.48 -0.52 -13.13
N GLU A 67 22.99 -0.58 -14.34
CA GLU A 67 23.51 0.15 -15.47
C GLU A 67 22.45 1.08 -16.07
N ASN A 68 22.82 2.34 -16.25
CA ASN A 68 21.99 3.34 -16.93
C ASN A 68 22.67 3.77 -18.21
N THR A 69 21.90 4.01 -19.27
CA THR A 69 22.46 4.50 -20.54
C THR A 69 23.29 5.76 -20.34
N GLY A 70 24.56 5.71 -20.71
CA GLY A 70 25.48 6.84 -20.67
C GLY A 70 26.14 7.12 -19.31
N THR A 71 25.98 6.25 -18.31
CA THR A 71 26.67 6.35 -17.02
C THR A 71 27.39 5.04 -16.70
N PRO A 72 28.54 5.08 -15.95
CA PRO A 72 29.17 3.86 -15.47
C PRO A 72 28.24 3.03 -14.61
N GLY A 73 28.35 1.71 -14.70
CA GLY A 73 27.60 0.77 -13.85
C GLY A 73 27.89 0.99 -12.36
N LEU A 74 26.90 0.73 -11.53
CA LEU A 74 26.95 0.88 -10.06
C LEU A 74 26.73 -0.46 -9.39
N ASP A 75 27.72 -0.89 -8.60
CA ASP A 75 27.62 -2.02 -7.68
C ASP A 75 27.26 -1.53 -6.28
N GLN A 76 26.22 -2.11 -5.67
CA GLN A 76 25.74 -1.63 -4.40
C GLN A 76 25.24 -2.75 -3.48
N PHE A 77 25.69 -2.72 -2.21
CA PHE A 77 24.99 -3.39 -1.11
C PHE A 77 23.98 -2.44 -0.48
N SER A 78 22.78 -2.93 -0.22
CA SER A 78 21.69 -2.12 0.35
C SER A 78 21.03 -2.85 1.51
N LEU A 79 20.78 -2.13 2.60
CA LEU A 79 19.76 -2.49 3.57
C LEU A 79 18.45 -1.87 3.07
N ASN A 80 17.59 -2.70 2.48
CA ASN A 80 16.33 -2.25 1.89
C ASN A 80 15.30 -1.95 2.97
N HIS A 81 15.14 -2.87 3.93
CA HIS A 81 14.20 -2.77 5.03
C HIS A 81 14.78 -3.36 6.31
N ALA A 82 14.46 -2.74 7.45
CA ALA A 82 14.67 -3.30 8.77
C ALA A 82 13.46 -2.94 9.64
N ARG A 83 12.67 -3.94 10.03
CA ARG A 83 11.38 -3.78 10.72
C ARG A 83 11.40 -4.37 12.10
N LEU A 84 10.70 -3.71 13.01
CA LEU A 84 10.28 -4.27 14.29
C LEU A 84 8.76 -4.30 14.31
N TYR A 85 8.21 -5.41 14.78
CA TYR A 85 6.77 -5.66 14.85
C TYR A 85 6.37 -5.87 16.32
N PHE A 86 5.35 -5.16 16.75
CA PHE A 86 4.69 -5.37 18.02
C PHE A 86 3.19 -5.42 17.78
N SER A 87 2.55 -6.48 18.21
CA SER A 87 1.10 -6.58 18.20
C SER A 87 0.63 -7.29 19.45
N GLY A 88 -0.53 -6.91 19.95
CA GLY A 88 -1.06 -7.54 21.16
C GLY A 88 -2.51 -7.22 21.38
N ASP A 89 -3.17 -8.12 22.10
CA ASP A 89 -4.57 -7.96 22.48
C ASP A 89 -4.62 -7.34 23.87
N VAL A 90 -5.25 -6.17 23.97
CA VAL A 90 -5.51 -5.48 25.26
C VAL A 90 -6.73 -6.08 25.93
N THR A 91 -7.73 -6.44 25.14
CA THR A 91 -8.91 -7.21 25.50
C THR A 91 -9.25 -8.18 24.36
N LYS A 92 -10.25 -9.03 24.53
CA LYS A 92 -10.72 -9.93 23.46
C LYS A 92 -11.19 -9.18 22.18
N ASP A 93 -11.56 -7.91 22.33
CA ASP A 93 -12.16 -7.10 21.26
C ASP A 93 -11.29 -5.87 20.89
N ILE A 94 -10.17 -5.66 21.59
CA ILE A 94 -9.27 -4.51 21.37
C ILE A 94 -7.85 -5.01 21.26
N SER A 95 -7.19 -4.71 20.16
CA SER A 95 -5.76 -4.95 19.95
C SER A 95 -5.01 -3.69 19.54
N VAL A 96 -3.70 -3.75 19.65
CA VAL A 96 -2.79 -2.70 19.20
C VAL A 96 -1.76 -3.30 18.26
N MET A 97 -1.34 -2.50 17.27
CA MET A 97 -0.23 -2.83 16.40
C MET A 97 0.71 -1.64 16.31
N PHE A 98 2.00 -1.91 16.43
CA PHE A 98 3.05 -0.92 16.29
C PHE A 98 4.19 -1.53 15.46
N ASN A 99 4.49 -0.92 14.32
CA ASN A 99 5.55 -1.36 13.43
C ASN A 99 6.48 -0.19 13.11
N THR A 100 7.76 -0.49 12.96
CA THR A 100 8.75 0.46 12.44
C THR A 100 9.35 -0.05 11.15
N ASP A 101 9.95 0.84 10.35
CA ASP A 101 10.79 0.44 9.23
C ASP A 101 11.96 1.41 9.07
N TYR A 102 13.04 0.90 8.50
CA TYR A 102 14.22 1.69 8.15
C TYR A 102 13.96 2.48 6.86
N ASN A 103 14.27 3.75 6.90
CA ASN A 103 14.26 4.62 5.72
C ASN A 103 15.70 4.83 5.23
N SER A 104 16.04 4.20 4.12
CA SER A 104 17.38 4.28 3.53
C SER A 104 17.75 5.67 3.00
N ALA A 105 16.78 6.52 2.66
CA ALA A 105 17.02 7.85 2.13
C ALA A 105 17.64 8.81 3.16
N ASN A 106 17.33 8.64 4.44
CA ASN A 106 17.82 9.48 5.53
C ASN A 106 18.45 8.69 6.69
N ASN A 107 18.66 7.39 6.53
CA ASN A 107 19.24 6.48 7.53
C ASN A 107 18.53 6.53 8.89
N THR A 108 17.21 6.60 8.90
CA THR A 108 16.43 6.67 10.14
C THR A 108 15.43 5.52 10.27
N MET A 109 15.14 5.13 11.51
CA MET A 109 13.99 4.29 11.82
C MET A 109 12.75 5.17 11.95
N GLN A 110 11.67 4.81 11.26
CA GLN A 110 10.42 5.56 11.29
C GLN A 110 9.27 4.68 11.75
N ILE A 111 8.28 5.30 12.39
CA ILE A 111 7.03 4.62 12.74
C ILE A 111 6.26 4.38 11.45
N LEU A 112 6.04 3.10 11.13
CA LEU A 112 5.24 2.67 10.01
C LEU A 112 3.76 2.62 10.43
N ASP A 113 3.44 1.79 11.38
CA ASP A 113 2.08 1.67 11.93
C ASP A 113 2.08 1.94 13.43
N ALA A 114 1.06 2.63 13.93
CA ALA A 114 0.73 2.81 15.35
C ALA A 114 -0.80 2.94 15.45
N VAL A 115 -1.49 1.83 15.68
CA VAL A 115 -2.94 1.73 15.52
C VAL A 115 -3.62 0.95 16.62
N GLY A 116 -4.71 1.50 17.13
CA GLY A 116 -5.69 0.80 17.94
C GLY A 116 -6.74 0.15 17.04
N GLN A 117 -7.01 -1.11 17.29
CA GLN A 117 -7.90 -1.95 16.48
C GLN A 117 -9.05 -2.46 17.35
N PHE A 118 -10.28 -2.21 16.93
CA PHE A 118 -11.49 -2.61 17.61
C PHE A 118 -12.19 -3.68 16.76
N HIS A 119 -12.24 -4.90 17.27
CA HIS A 119 -12.79 -6.08 16.60
C HIS A 119 -14.16 -6.43 17.18
N VAL A 120 -15.22 -5.83 16.65
CA VAL A 120 -16.59 -6.09 17.14
C VAL A 120 -17.12 -7.42 16.61
N SER A 121 -16.79 -7.76 15.37
CA SER A 121 -17.14 -9.01 14.70
C SER A 121 -16.32 -9.16 13.41
N GLN A 122 -16.43 -10.28 12.71
CA GLN A 122 -15.85 -10.43 11.36
C GLN A 122 -16.34 -9.35 10.37
N LYS A 123 -17.55 -8.82 10.58
CA LYS A 123 -18.16 -7.81 9.72
C LYS A 123 -17.86 -6.38 10.16
N VAL A 124 -17.40 -6.16 11.39
CA VAL A 124 -17.25 -4.83 11.96
C VAL A 124 -15.92 -4.73 12.67
N ASN A 125 -14.97 -4.07 12.03
CA ASN A 125 -13.67 -3.72 12.57
C ASN A 125 -13.45 -2.22 12.38
N VAL A 126 -12.99 -1.53 13.40
CA VAL A 126 -12.68 -0.10 13.36
C VAL A 126 -11.24 0.10 13.80
N TRP A 127 -10.46 0.75 12.95
CA TRP A 127 -9.07 1.10 13.23
C TRP A 127 -8.91 2.59 13.38
N PHE A 128 -8.06 3.00 14.30
CA PHE A 128 -7.74 4.41 14.57
C PHE A 128 -6.26 4.57 14.87
N GLY A 129 -5.60 5.51 14.22
CA GLY A 129 -4.18 5.80 14.40
C GLY A 129 -3.46 6.01 13.08
N ARG A 130 -2.18 5.62 13.02
CA ARG A 130 -1.35 5.65 11.82
C ARG A 130 -1.25 4.27 11.22
N PHE A 131 -1.65 4.09 9.97
CA PHE A 131 -1.62 2.82 9.24
C PHE A 131 -1.82 3.03 7.74
N LEU A 132 -1.71 1.95 6.94
CA LEU A 132 -1.97 1.99 5.51
C LEU A 132 -3.47 2.12 5.26
N PRO A 133 -3.92 3.20 4.57
CA PRO A 133 -5.31 3.35 4.13
C PRO A 133 -5.79 2.23 3.20
N PRO A 134 -7.10 2.07 2.99
CA PRO A 134 -7.64 1.23 1.91
C PRO A 134 -7.00 1.60 0.58
N SER A 135 -6.25 0.67 -0.02
CA SER A 135 -5.44 0.89 -1.21
C SER A 135 -5.45 -0.35 -2.12
N ASP A 136 -4.61 -0.36 -3.14
CA ASP A 136 -4.40 -1.47 -4.04
C ASP A 136 -3.74 -2.69 -3.36
N ARG A 137 -3.69 -3.82 -4.08
CA ARG A 137 -3.14 -5.08 -3.57
C ARG A 137 -1.64 -4.97 -3.28
N ALA A 138 -0.86 -4.39 -4.18
CA ALA A 138 0.60 -4.25 -4.03
C ALA A 138 0.96 -3.49 -2.74
N ASN A 139 0.21 -2.44 -2.41
CA ASN A 139 0.38 -1.71 -1.16
C ASN A 139 -0.09 -2.50 0.06
N LEU A 140 -1.21 -3.25 -0.04
CA LEU A 140 -1.74 -4.01 1.08
C LEU A 140 -0.88 -5.22 1.48
N TYR A 141 -0.02 -5.76 0.61
CA TYR A 141 0.96 -6.76 1.03
C TYR A 141 2.35 -6.16 1.29
N GLY A 142 2.77 -5.16 0.55
CA GLY A 142 4.06 -4.52 0.70
C GLY A 142 5.28 -5.45 0.52
N PRO A 143 6.52 -4.94 0.66
CA PRO A 143 7.73 -5.66 0.23
C PRO A 143 7.99 -7.00 0.92
N PHE A 144 7.62 -7.15 2.20
CA PHE A 144 7.87 -8.39 2.93
C PHE A 144 6.95 -9.55 2.54
N TYR A 145 5.77 -9.25 1.98
CA TYR A 145 4.75 -10.24 1.62
C TYR A 145 4.48 -10.28 0.10
N ALA A 146 5.32 -9.60 -0.68
CA ALA A 146 5.32 -9.67 -2.14
C ALA A 146 5.87 -10.99 -2.65
N ASN A 147 5.47 -11.37 -3.85
CA ASN A 147 6.00 -12.54 -4.55
C ASN A 147 7.29 -12.21 -5.29
N GLU A 148 7.40 -11.02 -5.84
CA GLU A 148 8.55 -10.47 -6.55
C GLU A 148 9.47 -9.64 -5.63
N TRP A 149 10.68 -9.32 -6.14
CA TRP A 149 11.60 -8.41 -5.44
C TRP A 149 11.17 -6.95 -5.59
N SER A 150 10.77 -6.54 -6.79
CA SER A 150 10.39 -5.16 -7.11
C SER A 150 8.88 -4.98 -7.09
N VAL A 151 8.32 -4.56 -5.96
CA VAL A 151 6.87 -4.42 -5.77
C VAL A 151 6.33 -3.24 -6.55
N TYR A 152 6.82 -2.03 -6.25
CA TYR A 152 6.33 -0.78 -6.81
C TYR A 152 7.13 -0.42 -8.05
N THR A 153 6.58 -0.70 -9.21
CA THR A 153 7.20 -0.40 -10.51
C THR A 153 6.17 0.12 -11.48
N ASP A 154 6.61 0.99 -12.41
CA ASP A 154 5.86 1.38 -13.59
C ASP A 154 4.44 1.86 -13.31
N GLY A 155 4.34 2.92 -12.54
CA GLY A 155 3.09 3.61 -12.34
C GLY A 155 2.23 3.12 -11.18
N ILE A 156 2.68 2.11 -10.42
CA ILE A 156 2.05 1.76 -9.14
C ILE A 156 2.80 2.49 -8.03
N GLN A 157 2.13 3.37 -7.31
CA GLN A 157 2.73 4.15 -6.22
C GLN A 157 3.15 3.26 -5.04
N ASP A 158 4.23 3.68 -4.36
CA ASP A 158 4.56 3.14 -3.04
C ASP A 158 3.76 3.91 -2.00
N GLY A 159 2.72 3.26 -1.48
CA GLY A 159 1.84 3.84 -0.51
C GLY A 159 0.89 4.88 -1.08
N TYR A 160 0.67 6.00 -0.33
CA TYR A 160 -0.43 6.87 -0.62
C TYR A 160 -0.43 8.13 0.22
N PRO A 161 -0.76 9.26 -0.33
CA PRO A 161 -0.22 9.78 -1.58
C PRO A 161 1.12 10.44 -1.29
N PHE A 162 2.20 9.80 -1.64
CA PHE A 162 3.59 10.25 -1.38
C PHE A 162 3.96 10.40 0.12
N VAL A 163 3.25 9.70 0.99
CA VAL A 163 3.59 9.58 2.41
C VAL A 163 4.57 8.43 2.58
N PHE A 164 5.49 8.56 3.54
CA PHE A 164 6.47 7.52 3.80
C PHE A 164 5.80 6.14 3.93
N GLN A 165 6.16 5.24 3.02
CA GLN A 165 5.59 3.90 2.87
C GLN A 165 4.06 3.86 2.96
N GLY A 166 3.40 4.93 2.54
CA GLY A 166 1.97 5.06 2.38
C GLY A 166 1.13 5.12 3.63
N ARG A 167 1.73 5.24 4.81
CA ARG A 167 0.96 5.28 6.06
C ARG A 167 0.54 6.68 6.39
N ASP A 168 -0.72 6.81 6.84
CA ASP A 168 -1.29 8.09 7.22
C ASP A 168 -2.10 7.98 8.52
N ASN A 169 -2.33 9.11 9.18
CA ASN A 169 -3.17 9.17 10.37
C ASN A 169 -4.64 9.22 9.95
N GLY A 170 -5.46 8.39 10.57
CA GLY A 170 -6.87 8.35 10.21
C GLY A 170 -7.68 7.34 10.99
N ALA A 171 -8.89 7.13 10.49
CA ALA A 171 -9.80 6.12 10.99
C ALA A 171 -10.45 5.39 9.81
N MET A 172 -10.63 4.09 9.96
CA MET A 172 -11.33 3.29 8.97
C MET A 172 -12.22 2.23 9.59
N TYR A 173 -13.20 1.83 8.82
CA TYR A 173 -13.99 0.62 9.00
C TYR A 173 -13.56 -0.42 7.97
N TRP A 174 -13.55 -1.71 8.35
CA TRP A 174 -13.48 -2.83 7.42
C TRP A 174 -14.24 -4.06 7.92
N GLY A 175 -14.63 -4.95 6.99
CA GLY A 175 -15.31 -6.18 7.36
C GLY A 175 -15.44 -7.16 6.21
N ASP A 176 -15.60 -8.45 6.58
CA ASP A 176 -15.78 -9.58 5.67
C ASP A 176 -17.23 -10.06 5.70
N PHE A 177 -17.82 -10.19 4.52
CA PHE A 177 -19.22 -10.59 4.32
C PHE A 177 -19.30 -11.83 3.45
N LYS A 178 -20.05 -12.84 3.87
CA LYS A 178 -20.34 -14.00 3.02
C LYS A 178 -21.42 -13.66 2.00
N ALA A 179 -21.14 -13.95 0.72
CA ALA A 179 -22.06 -13.80 -0.41
C ALA A 179 -22.11 -15.12 -1.18
N GLY A 180 -22.96 -16.07 -0.72
CA GLY A 180 -22.94 -17.44 -1.22
C GLY A 180 -21.63 -18.13 -0.86
N SER A 181 -20.93 -18.68 -1.88
CA SER A 181 -19.62 -19.28 -1.72
C SER A 181 -18.47 -18.26 -1.66
N ALA A 182 -18.69 -17.02 -2.11
CA ALA A 182 -17.69 -15.97 -2.11
C ALA A 182 -17.63 -15.23 -0.76
N THR A 183 -16.50 -14.55 -0.53
CA THR A 183 -16.34 -13.58 0.55
C THR A 183 -16.13 -12.20 -0.06
N VAL A 184 -16.92 -11.22 0.40
CA VAL A 184 -16.78 -9.82 0.00
C VAL A 184 -16.17 -9.05 1.17
N LYS A 185 -15.02 -8.47 0.98
CA LYS A 185 -14.33 -7.58 1.92
C LYS A 185 -14.60 -6.14 1.51
N VAL A 186 -14.98 -5.31 2.46
CA VAL A 186 -15.14 -3.87 2.25
C VAL A 186 -14.31 -3.11 3.27
N SER A 187 -13.70 -2.00 2.85
CA SER A 187 -13.04 -1.07 3.76
C SER A 187 -13.25 0.37 3.28
N ALA A 188 -13.40 1.29 4.23
CA ALA A 188 -13.53 2.71 3.95
C ALA A 188 -13.03 3.53 5.13
N GLY A 189 -12.39 4.66 4.87
CA GLY A 189 -11.84 5.51 5.92
C GLY A 189 -11.57 6.94 5.48
N ALA A 190 -11.19 7.76 6.45
CA ALA A 190 -10.80 9.14 6.28
C ALA A 190 -9.44 9.37 6.93
N PHE A 191 -8.56 10.11 6.22
CA PHE A 191 -7.15 10.28 6.58
C PHE A 191 -6.72 11.72 6.40
N ASP A 192 -5.65 12.14 7.12
CA ASP A 192 -5.17 13.52 7.10
C ASP A 192 -4.68 13.97 5.71
N GLY A 193 -4.06 13.06 4.94
CA GLY A 193 -3.38 13.39 3.69
C GLY A 193 -1.99 13.99 3.93
N GLY A 194 -0.96 13.36 3.39
CA GLY A 194 0.46 13.59 3.73
C GLY A 194 1.05 14.97 3.55
N SER A 195 0.32 15.94 3.05
CA SER A 195 0.76 17.34 3.07
C SER A 195 0.07 18.10 4.22
N ALA A 196 0.49 17.84 5.44
CA ALA A 196 0.02 18.54 6.64
C ALA A 196 0.14 20.07 6.59
N THR A 197 0.68 20.64 5.53
CA THR A 197 0.95 22.10 5.44
C THR A 197 0.01 22.87 4.52
N SER A 198 -0.84 22.21 3.71
CA SER A 198 -1.61 22.98 2.72
C SER A 198 -3.03 22.50 2.42
N SER A 199 -3.49 21.37 2.94
CA SER A 199 -4.86 20.90 2.69
C SER A 199 -5.68 20.84 3.96
N THR A 200 -6.83 21.51 3.96
CA THR A 200 -7.83 21.43 5.03
C THR A 200 -8.84 20.30 4.80
N SER A 201 -8.68 19.52 3.73
CA SER A 201 -9.59 18.44 3.37
C SER A 201 -8.94 17.07 3.61
N LEU A 202 -9.70 16.19 4.26
CA LEU A 202 -9.32 14.79 4.43
C LEU A 202 -9.29 14.07 3.09
N ILE A 203 -8.47 13.02 3.02
CA ILE A 203 -8.54 12.01 1.98
C ILE A 203 -9.55 10.95 2.40
N TRP A 204 -10.45 10.62 1.49
CA TRP A 204 -11.38 9.50 1.63
C TRP A 204 -10.86 8.34 0.80
N ALA A 205 -10.64 7.21 1.45
CA ALA A 205 -10.17 5.99 0.81
C ALA A 205 -11.18 4.86 1.01
N SER A 206 -11.37 4.05 -0.03
CA SER A 206 -12.24 2.87 0.03
C SER A 206 -11.73 1.75 -0.85
N ARG A 207 -12.03 0.51 -0.47
CA ARG A 207 -11.72 -0.70 -1.25
C ARG A 207 -12.83 -1.73 -1.11
N VAL A 208 -13.10 -2.42 -2.19
CA VAL A 208 -13.93 -3.63 -2.23
C VAL A 208 -13.10 -4.74 -2.85
N GLN A 209 -13.16 -5.93 -2.24
CA GLN A 209 -12.53 -7.15 -2.77
C GLN A 209 -13.52 -8.31 -2.71
N ILE A 210 -13.48 -9.17 -3.71
CA ILE A 210 -14.27 -10.39 -3.78
C ILE A 210 -13.33 -11.57 -3.91
N ASP A 211 -13.36 -12.48 -2.92
CA ASP A 211 -12.67 -13.76 -2.94
C ASP A 211 -13.67 -14.83 -3.37
N PHE A 212 -13.49 -15.38 -4.56
CA PHE A 212 -14.42 -16.36 -5.16
C PHE A 212 -14.16 -17.79 -4.65
N TRP A 213 -12.92 -18.07 -4.21
CA TRP A 213 -12.50 -19.37 -3.69
C TRP A 213 -12.17 -19.30 -2.21
N ASP A 214 -10.95 -19.70 -1.78
CA ASP A 214 -10.54 -19.56 -0.39
C ASP A 214 -10.43 -18.08 0.00
N PRO A 215 -10.92 -17.64 1.18
CA PRO A 215 -10.88 -16.24 1.57
C PRO A 215 -9.49 -15.78 2.00
N GLU A 216 -9.17 -14.53 1.69
CA GLU A 216 -8.06 -13.80 2.30
C GLU A 216 -8.54 -13.15 3.60
N ASN A 217 -8.14 -13.71 4.75
CA ASN A 217 -8.57 -13.21 6.05
C ASN A 217 -7.75 -11.98 6.48
N GLY A 218 -8.38 -11.08 7.23
CA GLY A 218 -7.74 -9.87 7.76
C GLY A 218 -7.72 -8.71 6.76
N TYR A 219 -7.12 -7.60 7.17
CA TYR A 219 -7.06 -6.38 6.36
C TYR A 219 -5.93 -6.41 5.36
N TYR A 220 -4.72 -6.79 5.80
CA TYR A 220 -3.54 -6.91 4.94
C TYR A 220 -3.58 -8.18 4.10
N LEU A 221 -2.99 -8.12 2.92
CA LEU A 221 -2.98 -9.19 1.92
C LEU A 221 -1.58 -9.82 1.78
N ASN A 222 -1.47 -10.79 0.90
CA ASN A 222 -0.20 -11.37 0.47
C ASN A 222 -0.15 -11.42 -1.07
N GLY A 223 1.05 -11.29 -1.66
CA GLY A 223 1.29 -11.48 -3.09
C GLY A 223 1.29 -12.96 -3.51
N THR A 224 1.48 -13.87 -2.56
CA THR A 224 1.36 -15.33 -2.76
C THR A 224 1.02 -16.01 -1.44
N TYR A 225 0.49 -17.23 -1.50
CA TYR A 225 0.23 -18.09 -0.34
C TYR A 225 1.06 -19.39 -0.41
N TYR A 226 1.99 -19.49 -1.37
CA TYR A 226 2.87 -20.63 -1.57
C TYR A 226 2.15 -21.99 -1.64
N GLY A 227 0.90 -21.99 -2.11
CA GLY A 227 0.07 -23.17 -2.21
C GLY A 227 -0.70 -23.54 -0.94
N ASP A 228 -0.75 -22.68 0.07
CA ASP A 228 -1.60 -22.91 1.26
C ASP A 228 -3.09 -22.69 0.95
N LYS A 229 -3.40 -21.89 -0.08
CA LYS A 229 -4.76 -21.59 -0.53
C LYS A 229 -4.94 -21.84 -2.03
N ASN A 230 -6.19 -22.10 -2.44
CA ASN A 230 -6.62 -21.86 -3.80
C ASN A 230 -7.36 -20.53 -3.81
N LEU A 231 -6.78 -19.52 -4.41
CA LEU A 231 -7.31 -18.18 -4.37
C LEU A 231 -7.75 -17.71 -5.76
N LEU A 232 -8.84 -16.98 -5.80
CA LEU A 232 -9.27 -16.18 -6.94
C LEU A 232 -9.91 -14.92 -6.36
N ALA A 233 -9.17 -13.81 -6.41
CA ALA A 233 -9.57 -12.54 -5.84
C ALA A 233 -9.59 -11.44 -6.90
N LEU A 234 -10.58 -10.57 -6.82
CA LEU A 234 -10.69 -9.34 -7.61
C LEU A 234 -10.93 -8.19 -6.65
N GLY A 235 -10.10 -7.15 -6.72
CA GLY A 235 -10.17 -5.98 -5.87
C GLY A 235 -10.24 -4.69 -6.66
N GLY A 236 -10.69 -3.62 -5.99
CA GLY A 236 -10.62 -2.26 -6.52
C GLY A 236 -10.66 -1.26 -5.39
N ALA A 237 -9.85 -0.21 -5.49
CA ALA A 237 -9.75 0.86 -4.51
C ALA A 237 -9.90 2.22 -5.18
N THR A 238 -10.34 3.19 -4.39
CA THR A 238 -10.39 4.59 -4.80
C THR A 238 -10.09 5.52 -3.64
N GLU A 239 -9.38 6.59 -3.93
CA GLU A 239 -8.99 7.65 -3.02
C GLU A 239 -9.42 8.99 -3.62
N VAL A 240 -9.96 9.86 -2.79
CA VAL A 240 -10.50 11.16 -3.24
C VAL A 240 -10.10 12.26 -2.25
N GLN A 241 -9.56 13.37 -2.77
CA GLN A 241 -9.28 14.58 -2.01
C GLN A 241 -9.51 15.81 -2.87
N SER A 242 -10.44 16.68 -2.51
CA SER A 242 -10.65 18.00 -3.19
C SER A 242 -10.77 17.89 -4.72
N GLY A 243 -11.49 16.88 -5.23
CA GLY A 243 -11.69 16.65 -6.66
C GLY A 243 -10.53 15.93 -7.37
N LYS A 244 -9.47 15.62 -6.66
CA LYS A 244 -8.37 14.76 -7.13
C LYS A 244 -8.66 13.30 -6.79
N THR A 245 -8.19 12.37 -7.61
CA THR A 245 -8.50 10.94 -7.46
C THR A 245 -7.30 10.05 -7.74
N ALA A 246 -7.25 8.92 -7.01
CA ALA A 246 -6.49 7.74 -7.36
C ALA A 246 -7.45 6.54 -7.42
N SER A 247 -7.30 5.65 -8.39
CA SER A 247 -8.18 4.48 -8.54
C SER A 247 -7.38 3.29 -9.05
N THR A 248 -7.64 2.12 -8.49
CA THR A 248 -6.95 0.89 -8.82
C THR A 248 -7.92 -0.26 -9.01
N VAL A 249 -7.51 -1.24 -9.81
CA VAL A 249 -8.17 -2.54 -9.94
C VAL A 249 -7.09 -3.60 -9.93
N ASP A 250 -7.25 -4.64 -9.13
CA ASP A 250 -6.29 -5.72 -8.97
C ASP A 250 -6.93 -7.11 -9.02
N PHE A 251 -6.12 -8.08 -9.37
CA PHE A 251 -6.50 -9.48 -9.52
C PHE A 251 -5.39 -10.36 -8.98
N LEU A 252 -5.74 -11.41 -8.22
CA LEU A 252 -4.84 -12.50 -7.84
C LEU A 252 -5.53 -13.85 -8.04
N MET A 253 -4.85 -14.77 -8.72
CA MET A 253 -5.21 -16.17 -8.76
C MET A 253 -4.03 -17.00 -8.29
N GLU A 254 -4.25 -17.89 -7.31
CA GLU A 254 -3.28 -18.92 -6.93
C GLU A 254 -3.95 -20.29 -6.93
N ARG A 255 -3.25 -21.26 -7.51
CA ARG A 255 -3.68 -22.66 -7.54
C ARG A 255 -2.60 -23.56 -6.97
N LYS A 256 -3.02 -24.41 -6.03
CA LYS A 256 -2.17 -25.50 -5.51
C LYS A 256 -1.82 -26.45 -6.64
N VAL A 257 -0.53 -26.79 -6.72
CA VAL A 257 -0.03 -27.82 -7.62
C VAL A 257 0.22 -29.09 -6.82
N HIS A 258 -0.12 -30.25 -7.40
CA HIS A 258 0.08 -31.54 -6.74
C HIS A 258 1.53 -31.71 -6.28
N GLY A 259 1.72 -32.16 -5.05
CA GLY A 259 3.04 -32.31 -4.43
C GLY A 259 3.53 -31.07 -3.68
N GLY A 260 2.69 -30.04 -3.50
CA GLY A 260 2.98 -28.89 -2.65
C GLY A 260 3.58 -27.69 -3.37
N GLY A 261 3.45 -27.60 -4.69
CA GLY A 261 3.78 -26.39 -5.46
C GLY A 261 2.61 -25.43 -5.57
N ALA A 262 2.85 -24.30 -6.23
CA ALA A 262 1.83 -23.29 -6.54
C ALA A 262 2.06 -22.68 -7.91
N PHE A 263 0.98 -22.29 -8.56
CA PHE A 263 0.98 -21.42 -9.73
C PHE A 263 0.20 -20.16 -9.39
N THR A 264 0.83 -19.00 -9.54
CA THR A 264 0.26 -17.70 -9.19
C THR A 264 0.23 -16.79 -10.40
N ILE A 265 -0.87 -16.08 -10.59
CA ILE A 265 -1.01 -14.97 -11.54
C ILE A 265 -1.53 -13.78 -10.76
N GLU A 266 -0.88 -12.64 -10.92
CA GLU A 266 -1.31 -11.36 -10.36
C GLU A 266 -1.29 -10.29 -11.43
N SER A 267 -2.21 -9.33 -11.36
CA SER A 267 -2.21 -8.15 -12.19
C SER A 267 -2.85 -6.98 -11.47
N GLU A 268 -2.41 -5.77 -11.82
CA GLU A 268 -2.96 -4.54 -11.29
C GLU A 268 -2.94 -3.44 -12.34
N TYR A 269 -3.94 -2.57 -12.31
CA TYR A 269 -3.99 -1.32 -13.04
C TYR A 269 -4.28 -0.18 -12.07
N ALA A 270 -3.54 0.91 -12.19
CA ALA A 270 -3.72 2.12 -11.41
C ALA A 270 -3.81 3.35 -12.30
N ARG A 271 -4.64 4.31 -11.90
CA ARG A 271 -4.76 5.63 -12.51
C ARG A 271 -4.81 6.71 -11.46
N TYR A 272 -3.94 7.71 -11.61
CA TYR A 272 -3.78 8.83 -10.71
C TYR A 272 -4.12 10.14 -11.44
N ASN A 273 -4.94 10.97 -10.82
CA ASN A 273 -5.36 12.26 -11.34
C ASN A 273 -5.25 13.35 -10.26
N GLY A 274 -4.04 13.86 -10.11
CA GLY A 274 -3.70 14.90 -9.13
C GLY A 274 -3.58 14.41 -7.68
N LEU A 275 -3.81 13.11 -7.42
CA LEU A 275 -3.65 12.49 -6.12
C LEU A 275 -2.83 11.21 -6.28
N GLY A 276 -1.68 11.13 -5.60
CA GLY A 276 -0.79 10.00 -5.68
C GLY A 276 -0.06 9.87 -7.02
N GLY A 277 0.49 8.70 -7.27
CA GLY A 277 1.24 8.32 -8.47
C GLY A 277 2.67 7.86 -8.16
N TYR A 278 3.27 7.17 -9.11
CA TYR A 278 4.63 6.64 -8.99
C TYR A 278 5.72 7.74 -9.04
N ASP A 279 5.49 8.78 -9.84
CA ASP A 279 6.42 9.91 -9.98
C ASP A 279 5.71 11.22 -9.61
N ALA A 280 6.13 11.80 -8.48
CA ALA A 280 5.55 13.03 -7.92
C ALA A 280 5.70 14.28 -8.82
N ASN A 281 6.57 14.21 -9.85
CA ASN A 281 6.73 15.30 -10.81
C ASN A 281 5.60 15.36 -11.86
N TYR A 282 4.64 14.44 -11.82
CA TYR A 282 3.51 14.38 -12.74
C TYR A 282 2.18 14.38 -12.00
N ALA A 283 1.28 15.26 -12.42
CA ALA A 283 -0.07 15.35 -11.86
C ALA A 283 -0.98 14.21 -12.31
N LYS A 284 -0.69 13.60 -13.46
CA LYS A 284 -1.43 12.45 -13.99
C LYS A 284 -0.49 11.34 -14.40
N SER A 285 -0.82 10.14 -14.00
CA SER A 285 -0.16 8.92 -14.44
C SER A 285 -1.11 7.75 -14.44
N GLN A 286 -0.75 6.73 -15.19
CA GLN A 286 -1.40 5.43 -15.18
C GLN A 286 -0.36 4.34 -15.39
N GLY A 287 -0.61 3.18 -14.82
CA GLY A 287 0.26 2.05 -14.99
C GLY A 287 -0.47 0.73 -14.81
N ALA A 288 0.12 -0.32 -15.33
CA ALA A 288 -0.37 -1.68 -15.16
C ALA A 288 0.79 -2.66 -15.10
N TYR A 289 0.62 -3.74 -14.36
CA TYR A 289 1.50 -4.88 -14.45
C TYR A 289 0.73 -6.21 -14.48
N GLY A 290 1.42 -7.22 -14.98
CA GLY A 290 1.05 -8.61 -14.82
C GLY A 290 2.26 -9.42 -14.45
N LEU A 291 2.11 -10.35 -13.52
CA LEU A 291 3.12 -11.32 -13.15
C LEU A 291 2.55 -12.73 -13.17
N ALA A 292 3.43 -13.70 -13.40
CA ALA A 292 3.13 -15.12 -13.23
C ALA A 292 4.30 -15.82 -12.55
N SER A 293 4.02 -16.70 -11.60
CA SER A 293 5.03 -17.49 -10.93
C SER A 293 4.68 -18.97 -10.82
N PHE A 294 5.72 -19.79 -10.69
CA PHE A 294 5.60 -21.21 -10.46
C PHE A 294 6.57 -21.66 -9.35
N LEU A 295 6.00 -22.07 -8.21
CA LEU A 295 6.72 -22.67 -7.10
C LEU A 295 6.82 -24.18 -7.32
N THR A 296 8.04 -24.73 -7.28
CA THR A 296 8.28 -26.17 -7.47
C THR A 296 7.59 -27.01 -6.38
N PRO A 297 6.97 -28.14 -6.74
CA PRO A 297 6.32 -29.01 -5.75
C PRO A 297 7.28 -29.62 -4.73
N LYS A 298 8.46 -30.04 -5.19
CA LYS A 298 9.45 -30.73 -4.36
C LYS A 298 10.49 -29.77 -3.83
N ALA A 299 10.86 -29.93 -2.56
CA ALA A 299 12.00 -29.25 -1.99
C ALA A 299 13.32 -29.75 -2.62
N ILE A 300 14.26 -28.85 -2.82
CA ILE A 300 15.64 -29.12 -3.23
C ILE A 300 16.53 -28.49 -2.14
N GLY A 301 17.21 -29.35 -1.37
CA GLY A 301 17.90 -28.91 -0.14
C GLY A 301 16.88 -28.54 0.94
N MET A 302 17.00 -27.33 1.50
CA MET A 302 16.15 -26.85 2.59
C MET A 302 14.91 -26.06 2.12
N GLY A 303 14.76 -25.84 0.81
CA GLY A 303 13.70 -24.98 0.28
C GLY A 303 13.20 -25.42 -1.08
N LYS A 304 12.35 -24.61 -1.70
CA LYS A 304 11.78 -24.78 -3.03
C LYS A 304 12.22 -23.66 -3.93
N PHE A 305 12.34 -23.94 -5.23
CA PHE A 305 12.57 -22.89 -6.22
C PHE A 305 11.24 -22.34 -6.73
N GLU A 306 11.23 -21.04 -6.97
CA GLU A 306 10.16 -20.34 -7.67
C GLU A 306 10.76 -19.56 -8.83
N LEU A 307 10.13 -19.71 -10.00
CA LEU A 307 10.41 -18.88 -11.18
C LEU A 307 9.26 -17.90 -11.34
N LEU A 308 9.57 -16.61 -11.49
CA LEU A 308 8.58 -15.54 -11.67
C LEU A 308 8.99 -14.64 -12.84
N GLY A 309 8.00 -14.25 -13.65
CA GLY A 309 8.12 -13.21 -14.66
C GLY A 309 7.10 -12.11 -14.41
N LYS A 310 7.51 -10.85 -14.53
CA LYS A 310 6.67 -9.66 -14.41
C LYS A 310 6.90 -8.74 -15.60
N TYR A 311 5.83 -8.17 -16.12
CA TYR A 311 5.90 -7.12 -17.12
C TYR A 311 4.99 -5.96 -16.71
N ALA A 312 5.52 -4.74 -16.76
CA ALA A 312 4.82 -3.55 -16.34
C ALA A 312 4.96 -2.43 -17.38
N ILE A 313 3.94 -1.57 -17.44
CA ILE A 313 3.88 -0.41 -18.33
C ILE A 313 3.37 0.80 -17.56
N ALA A 314 3.87 2.01 -17.86
CA ALA A 314 3.34 3.25 -17.31
C ALA A 314 3.41 4.41 -18.30
N GLU A 315 2.52 5.37 -18.09
CA GLU A 315 2.46 6.63 -18.81
C GLU A 315 2.31 7.77 -17.81
N PHE A 316 3.13 8.83 -17.99
CA PHE A 316 3.19 10.00 -17.14
C PHE A 316 2.89 11.25 -17.97
N THR A 317 1.90 12.03 -17.53
CA THR A 317 1.43 13.24 -18.23
C THR A 317 1.24 14.39 -17.24
N ASP A 318 1.09 15.61 -17.75
CA ASP A 318 0.89 16.81 -16.95
C ASP A 318 1.98 17.04 -15.88
N GLY A 319 3.22 17.26 -16.32
CA GLY A 319 4.33 17.64 -15.43
C GLY A 319 3.97 18.84 -14.56
N VAL A 320 4.25 18.75 -13.25
CA VAL A 320 3.83 19.78 -12.24
C VAL A 320 4.78 20.97 -12.15
N ALA A 321 5.99 20.91 -12.73
CA ALA A 321 6.95 22.01 -12.70
C ALA A 321 6.70 23.00 -13.84
N THR A 322 6.83 24.31 -13.56
CA THR A 322 6.90 25.36 -14.58
C THR A 322 8.16 25.17 -15.43
N GLY A 323 8.00 24.68 -16.64
CA GLY A 323 9.09 24.25 -17.52
C GLY A 323 8.85 22.84 -18.06
N ALA A 324 7.67 22.30 -17.78
CA ALA A 324 7.07 21.06 -18.27
C ALA A 324 8.07 19.91 -18.43
N ASN A 325 8.13 19.05 -17.45
CA ASN A 325 8.65 17.71 -17.67
C ASN A 325 7.83 17.10 -18.82
N PRO A 326 8.46 16.74 -19.95
CA PRO A 326 7.73 16.16 -21.07
C PRO A 326 7.09 14.85 -20.64
N SER A 327 5.89 14.57 -21.15
CA SER A 327 5.23 13.29 -20.95
C SER A 327 6.14 12.15 -21.40
N TYR A 328 6.17 11.07 -20.63
CA TYR A 328 6.96 9.89 -20.98
C TYR A 328 6.20 8.59 -20.71
N ARG A 329 6.70 7.52 -21.33
CA ARG A 329 6.27 6.14 -21.10
C ARG A 329 7.46 5.31 -20.67
N GLN A 330 7.21 4.35 -19.83
CA GLN A 330 8.18 3.33 -19.46
C GLN A 330 7.55 1.94 -19.48
N ASN A 331 8.39 0.94 -19.70
CA ASN A 331 8.05 -0.46 -19.54
C ASN A 331 9.18 -1.18 -18.86
N THR A 332 8.83 -2.10 -17.98
CA THR A 332 9.78 -2.91 -17.25
C THR A 332 9.46 -4.39 -17.42
N ALA A 333 10.47 -5.16 -17.81
CA ALA A 333 10.43 -6.62 -17.75
C ALA A 333 11.30 -7.07 -16.57
N GLU A 334 10.77 -7.96 -15.74
CA GLU A 334 11.49 -8.52 -14.59
C GLU A 334 11.37 -10.04 -14.58
N ILE A 335 12.47 -10.72 -14.26
CA ILE A 335 12.53 -12.17 -14.02
C ILE A 335 13.13 -12.37 -12.64
N ASN A 336 12.49 -13.20 -11.81
CA ASN A 336 13.03 -13.61 -10.51
C ASN A 336 13.22 -15.13 -10.48
N VAL A 337 14.32 -15.56 -9.85
CA VAL A 337 14.55 -16.93 -9.42
C VAL A 337 14.69 -16.91 -7.91
N ASN A 338 13.65 -17.37 -7.23
CA ASN A 338 13.55 -17.31 -5.78
C ASN A 338 13.83 -18.68 -5.19
N TYR A 339 14.53 -18.71 -4.05
CA TYR A 339 14.73 -19.91 -3.23
C TYR A 339 13.99 -19.71 -1.91
N ILE A 340 12.84 -20.37 -1.78
CA ILE A 340 11.90 -20.22 -0.67
C ILE A 340 12.21 -21.29 0.38
N ILE A 341 12.85 -20.87 1.48
CA ILE A 341 13.25 -21.77 2.58
C ILE A 341 12.07 -21.93 3.56
N LYS A 342 11.45 -20.82 3.96
CA LYS A 342 10.29 -20.81 4.87
C LYS A 342 9.38 -19.65 4.51
N GLN A 343 8.60 -19.81 3.43
CA GLN A 343 7.67 -18.78 2.94
C GLN A 343 8.27 -17.36 3.02
N PHE A 344 7.58 -16.43 3.68
CA PHE A 344 8.08 -15.05 3.88
C PHE A 344 9.12 -14.92 5.00
N ASP A 345 9.30 -15.93 5.84
CA ASP A 345 10.23 -15.86 6.97
C ASP A 345 11.70 -15.98 6.55
N ALA A 346 11.98 -16.78 5.51
CA ALA A 346 13.34 -16.97 5.01
C ALA A 346 13.34 -17.28 3.51
N ARG A 347 13.88 -16.37 2.71
CA ARG A 347 13.99 -16.54 1.26
C ARG A 347 15.17 -15.78 0.68
N VAL A 348 15.74 -16.31 -0.40
CA VAL A 348 16.72 -15.65 -1.25
C VAL A 348 16.08 -15.40 -2.60
N MET A 349 16.18 -14.19 -3.11
CA MET A 349 15.49 -13.76 -4.34
C MET A 349 16.52 -13.17 -5.30
N SER A 350 16.77 -13.86 -6.43
CA SER A 350 17.59 -13.29 -7.50
C SER A 350 16.69 -12.63 -8.52
N PHE A 351 17.06 -11.46 -8.98
CA PHE A 351 16.25 -10.68 -9.91
C PHE A 351 17.08 -10.09 -11.05
N TYR A 352 16.46 -9.99 -12.20
CA TYR A 352 16.92 -9.18 -13.33
C TYR A 352 15.77 -8.32 -13.81
N ARG A 353 15.99 -7.02 -13.96
CA ARG A 353 15.00 -6.03 -14.38
C ARG A 353 15.57 -5.14 -15.47
N ASP A 354 14.84 -5.00 -16.59
CA ASP A 354 15.15 -4.10 -17.70
C ASP A 354 14.01 -3.08 -17.84
N THR A 355 14.31 -1.78 -17.61
CA THR A 355 13.37 -0.68 -17.72
C THR A 355 13.74 0.19 -18.92
N ARG A 356 12.79 0.33 -19.82
CA ARG A 356 12.93 1.10 -21.05
C ARG A 356 12.02 2.32 -21.05
N PHE A 357 12.61 3.43 -21.46
CA PHE A 357 11.92 4.71 -21.56
C PHE A 357 11.80 5.12 -23.02
N ASN A 358 10.69 5.78 -23.39
CA ASN A 358 10.64 6.47 -24.66
C ASN A 358 11.54 7.72 -24.57
N ALA A 359 12.23 8.06 -25.61
CA ALA A 359 13.12 9.19 -25.99
C ALA A 359 13.58 10.24 -24.93
N VAL A 360 13.04 10.27 -23.70
CA VAL A 360 13.28 11.33 -22.71
C VAL A 360 14.28 10.93 -21.63
N LYS A 361 14.38 9.64 -21.31
CA LYS A 361 15.29 9.08 -20.32
C LYS A 361 16.08 7.94 -20.93
N GLY A 362 17.29 7.69 -20.40
CA GLY A 362 18.08 6.52 -20.78
C GLY A 362 17.49 5.23 -20.21
N ASN A 363 17.67 4.12 -20.90
CA ASN A 363 17.27 2.81 -20.40
C ASN A 363 18.11 2.41 -19.20
N THR A 364 17.52 1.61 -18.30
CA THR A 364 18.20 1.11 -17.10
C THR A 364 17.98 -0.40 -17.01
N TRP A 365 19.04 -1.15 -16.70
CA TRP A 365 18.86 -2.52 -16.26
C TRP A 365 19.52 -2.73 -14.89
N GLN A 366 19.00 -3.67 -14.13
CA GLN A 366 19.49 -4.04 -12.82
C GLN A 366 19.45 -5.55 -12.65
N ALA A 367 20.51 -6.12 -12.13
CA ALA A 367 20.55 -7.51 -11.69
C ALA A 367 21.02 -7.57 -10.25
N GLY A 368 20.47 -8.49 -9.47
CA GLY A 368 20.84 -8.58 -8.07
C GLY A 368 20.36 -9.83 -7.37
N VAL A 369 20.74 -9.93 -6.12
CA VAL A 369 20.29 -10.95 -5.20
C VAL A 369 19.90 -10.29 -3.88
N GLY A 370 18.71 -10.63 -3.38
CA GLY A 370 18.19 -10.17 -2.10
C GLY A 370 18.03 -11.31 -1.11
N LEU A 371 18.20 -11.01 0.15
CA LEU A 371 17.92 -11.88 1.28
C LEU A 371 16.81 -11.25 2.11
N GLN A 372 15.77 -12.04 2.42
CA GLN A 372 14.77 -11.69 3.41
C GLN A 372 14.80 -12.70 4.55
N LEU A 373 14.85 -12.17 5.77
CA LEU A 373 14.69 -12.93 7.00
C LEU A 373 13.70 -12.19 7.90
N GLN A 374 12.75 -12.92 8.47
CA GLN A 374 11.87 -12.37 9.50
C GLN A 374 11.50 -13.44 10.54
N ILE A 375 11.22 -12.99 11.73
CA ILE A 375 10.82 -13.82 12.86
C ILE A 375 9.78 -13.09 13.68
N SER A 376 8.79 -13.82 14.17
CA SER A 376 7.86 -13.32 15.19
C SER A 376 7.61 -14.39 16.24
N LYS A 377 7.39 -13.95 17.48
CA LYS A 377 7.10 -14.84 18.59
C LYS A 377 6.09 -14.20 19.54
N LYS A 378 5.07 -14.95 19.92
CA LYS A 378 4.20 -14.58 21.05
C LYS A 378 4.98 -14.74 22.35
N ILE A 379 4.99 -13.68 23.17
CA ILE A 379 5.75 -13.59 24.43
C ILE A 379 4.82 -13.74 25.62
N LEU A 380 3.60 -13.17 25.54
CA LEU A 380 2.54 -13.23 26.55
C LEU A 380 1.30 -13.91 25.97
#